data_bd22f927e713e0f1e47a48eeed653d55
#
_entry.id   bd22f927e713e0f1e47a48eeed653d55
#
_cell.length_a   1.000
_cell.length_b   1.000
_cell.length_c   1.000
_cell.angle_alpha   90.00
_cell.angle_beta   90.00
_cell.angle_gamma   90.00
#
_symmetry.space_group_name_H-M   'P 1'
#
loop_
_entity.id
_entity.type
_entity.pdbx_description
1 polymer ?
#
loop_
_entity_poly.entity_id
_entity_poly.type
_entity_poly.pdbx_seq_one_letter_code
_entity_poly.pdbx_strand_id
1 'polypeptide(L)'
;MAEKRLFKEYNQYQKHLPQLNNDQIVSLSPLSPDKNILLWEATIAKPTKKDSPYYYGGQWKLSINVPTSYPIDPPTIKFVTPIVHPNINLGSGEICLDILKKESWSPAWNLEHLVVAILMLLDQPEPDSPLNIDAANLYRQDKVAYESIVQFNIWKHNNFYSAFVRDTSGVRSL
;
A
#
# COMPACT_ATOMS: atom_id res chain seq x y z
N MET A 1 18.46 -0.67 17.74
CA MET A 1 18.99 -0.34 16.38
C MET A 1 17.87 0.09 15.45
N ALA A 2 16.83 -0.70 15.29
CA ALA A 2 15.66 -0.39 14.45
C ALA A 2 14.98 0.95 14.77
N GLU A 3 14.68 1.20 16.03
CA GLU A 3 14.02 2.44 16.48
C GLU A 3 14.78 3.70 16.06
N LYS A 4 16.08 3.75 16.32
CA LYS A 4 16.93 4.90 15.93
C LYS A 4 16.93 5.12 14.41
N ARG A 5 16.96 4.04 13.63
CA ARG A 5 16.87 4.07 12.17
C ARG A 5 15.50 4.62 11.72
N LEU A 6 14.41 4.13 12.30
CA LEU A 6 13.05 4.55 11.98
C LEU A 6 12.76 6.01 12.35
N PHE A 7 13.24 6.49 13.50
CA PHE A 7 13.15 7.91 13.84
C PHE A 7 13.88 8.81 12.83
N LYS A 8 15.04 8.36 12.36
CA LYS A 8 15.78 9.09 11.33
C LYS A 8 15.00 9.12 10.01
N GLU A 9 14.44 8.00 9.57
CA GLU A 9 13.62 7.91 8.35
C GLU A 9 12.38 8.78 8.45
N TYR A 10 11.65 8.74 9.56
CA TYR A 10 10.49 9.56 9.81
C TYR A 10 10.80 11.05 9.73
N ASN A 11 11.85 11.49 10.40
CA ASN A 11 12.28 12.89 10.37
C ASN A 11 12.72 13.33 8.97
N GLN A 12 13.36 12.46 8.20
CA GLN A 12 13.74 12.75 6.83
C GLN A 12 12.50 12.86 5.93
N TYR A 13 11.57 11.93 6.04
CA TYR A 13 10.32 11.94 5.30
C TYR A 13 9.51 13.22 5.58
N GLN A 14 9.35 13.61 6.85
CA GLN A 14 8.66 14.84 7.23
C GLN A 14 9.29 16.10 6.63
N LYS A 15 10.60 16.14 6.50
CA LYS A 15 11.32 17.27 5.87
C LYS A 15 11.14 17.31 4.36
N HIS A 16 10.95 16.15 3.72
CA HIS A 16 10.76 16.06 2.27
C HIS A 16 9.29 16.27 1.85
N LEU A 17 8.32 16.06 2.73
CA LEU A 17 6.90 16.19 2.44
C LEU A 17 6.52 17.46 1.66
N PRO A 18 7.03 18.67 2.02
CA PRO A 18 6.71 19.88 1.28
C PRO A 18 7.29 19.94 -0.13
N GLN A 19 8.30 19.11 -0.44
CA GLN A 19 9.01 19.05 -1.70
C GLN A 19 8.53 17.91 -2.62
N LEU A 20 7.84 16.92 -2.01
CA LEU A 20 7.25 15.80 -2.74
C LEU A 20 5.96 16.26 -3.40
N ASN A 21 6.05 16.62 -4.67
CA ASN A 21 4.87 16.79 -5.55
C ASN A 21 4.24 15.42 -5.87
N ASN A 22 4.09 14.56 -4.86
CA ASN A 22 3.66 13.18 -5.01
C ASN A 22 2.35 12.96 -4.27
N ASP A 23 1.25 13.26 -4.93
CA ASP A 23 -0.12 13.04 -4.42
C ASP A 23 -0.46 11.55 -4.24
N GLN A 24 0.46 10.64 -4.58
CA GLN A 24 0.26 9.20 -4.52
C GLN A 24 0.58 8.61 -3.13
N ILE A 25 1.45 9.25 -2.33
CA ILE A 25 1.66 8.89 -0.92
C ILE A 25 0.89 9.90 -0.07
N VAL A 26 -0.33 9.53 0.32
CA VAL A 26 -1.22 10.40 1.12
C VAL A 26 -0.71 10.53 2.54
N SER A 27 -0.22 9.44 3.13
CA SER A 27 0.40 9.42 4.45
C SER A 27 1.38 8.26 4.61
N LEU A 28 2.39 8.45 5.44
CA LEU A 28 3.30 7.41 5.92
C LEU A 28 3.78 7.81 7.32
N SER A 29 3.34 7.09 8.33
CA SER A 29 3.64 7.41 9.72
C SER A 29 3.56 6.21 10.66
N PRO A 30 4.28 6.23 11.79
CA PRO A 30 4.07 5.25 12.84
C PRO A 30 2.68 5.41 13.48
N LEU A 31 2.05 4.29 13.85
CA LEU A 31 0.74 4.29 14.50
C LEU A 31 0.77 4.89 15.91
N SER A 32 1.84 4.64 16.66
CA SER A 32 2.01 5.11 18.03
C SER A 32 3.49 5.36 18.30
N PRO A 33 4.06 6.47 17.84
CA PRO A 33 5.51 6.71 17.91
C PRO A 33 6.07 6.64 19.32
N ASP A 34 5.30 7.09 20.32
CA ASP A 34 5.72 7.10 21.73
C ASP A 34 5.66 5.71 22.40
N LYS A 35 4.86 4.78 21.85
CA LYS A 35 4.66 3.45 22.43
C LYS A 35 5.35 2.35 21.66
N ASN A 36 5.22 2.40 20.33
CA ASN A 36 5.77 1.38 19.44
C ASN A 36 6.04 1.94 18.05
N ILE A 37 7.27 2.33 17.81
CA ILE A 37 7.70 2.85 16.49
C ILE A 37 7.87 1.75 15.43
N LEU A 38 7.70 0.48 15.77
CA LEU A 38 7.85 -0.64 14.82
C LEU A 38 6.57 -0.89 13.99
N LEU A 39 5.44 -0.29 14.38
CA LEU A 39 4.17 -0.41 13.68
C LEU A 39 3.84 0.87 12.93
N TRP A 40 3.75 0.78 11.60
CA TRP A 40 3.47 1.89 10.72
C TRP A 40 2.23 1.63 9.86
N GLU A 41 1.68 2.70 9.36
CA GLU A 41 0.63 2.72 8.37
C GLU A 41 1.01 3.66 7.22
N ALA A 42 0.68 3.28 6.01
CA ALA A 42 0.73 4.16 4.87
C ALA A 42 -0.63 4.19 4.18
N THR A 43 -0.97 5.34 3.61
CA THR A 43 -2.09 5.47 2.68
C THR A 43 -1.55 5.90 1.33
N ILE A 44 -1.84 5.11 0.30
CA ILE A 44 -1.43 5.36 -1.08
C ILE A 44 -2.66 5.59 -1.97
N ALA A 45 -2.49 6.37 -3.02
CA ALA A 45 -3.56 6.70 -3.95
C ALA A 45 -3.04 6.76 -5.41
N LYS A 46 -3.95 6.58 -6.35
CA LYS A 46 -3.78 6.85 -7.78
C LYS A 46 -4.85 7.87 -8.20
N PRO A 47 -4.63 9.18 -8.02
CA PRO A 47 -5.68 10.18 -8.16
C PRO A 47 -6.29 10.24 -9.56
N THR A 48 -5.49 10.13 -10.60
CA THR A 48 -5.95 10.31 -11.98
C THR A 48 -5.56 9.17 -12.90
N LYS A 49 -6.20 9.10 -14.07
CA LYS A 49 -5.89 8.11 -15.11
C LYS A 49 -4.47 8.28 -15.68
N LYS A 50 -3.85 9.45 -15.50
CA LYS A 50 -2.44 9.67 -15.86
C LYS A 50 -1.49 8.99 -14.89
N ASP A 51 -1.89 8.89 -13.62
CA ASP A 51 -1.09 8.24 -12.57
C ASP A 51 -1.13 6.72 -12.69
N SER A 52 -2.25 6.18 -13.16
CA SER A 52 -2.44 4.75 -13.37
C SER A 52 -3.55 4.47 -14.37
N PRO A 53 -3.31 3.63 -15.39
CA PRO A 53 -4.33 3.30 -16.38
C PRO A 53 -5.48 2.43 -15.82
N TYR A 54 -5.23 1.70 -14.72
CA TYR A 54 -6.20 0.75 -14.15
C TYR A 54 -6.69 1.16 -12.77
N TYR A 55 -5.83 1.77 -11.93
CA TYR A 55 -6.09 2.01 -10.51
C TYR A 55 -6.52 3.45 -10.19
N TYR A 56 -6.77 4.27 -11.20
CA TYR A 56 -7.18 5.66 -11.00
C TYR A 56 -8.44 5.80 -10.15
N GLY A 57 -8.46 6.83 -9.31
CA GLY A 57 -9.52 7.09 -8.33
C GLY A 57 -9.48 6.18 -7.10
N GLY A 58 -8.50 5.27 -7.01
CA GLY A 58 -8.34 4.36 -5.88
C GLY A 58 -7.44 4.93 -4.79
N GLN A 59 -7.70 4.48 -3.56
CA GLN A 59 -6.91 4.75 -2.38
C GLN A 59 -6.87 3.51 -1.50
N TRP A 60 -5.69 3.16 -0.99
CA TRP A 60 -5.48 1.94 -0.20
C TRP A 60 -4.62 2.22 1.01
N LYS A 61 -4.98 1.55 2.09
CA LYS A 61 -4.24 1.52 3.34
C LYS A 61 -3.31 0.31 3.36
N LEU A 62 -2.07 0.54 3.77
CA LEU A 62 -1.04 -0.46 3.99
C LEU A 62 -0.71 -0.55 5.48
N SER A 63 -0.55 -1.76 6.01
CA SER A 63 0.08 -1.99 7.30
C SER A 63 1.54 -2.35 7.10
N ILE A 64 2.42 -1.78 7.92
CA ILE A 64 3.86 -2.01 7.87
C ILE A 64 4.31 -2.44 9.26
N ASN A 65 4.81 -3.68 9.36
CA ASN A 65 5.36 -4.23 10.59
C ASN A 65 6.87 -4.37 10.44
N VAL A 66 7.61 -3.58 11.22
CA VAL A 66 9.06 -3.50 11.14
C VAL A 66 9.68 -4.41 12.21
N PRO A 67 10.57 -5.35 11.84
CA PRO A 67 11.23 -6.22 12.82
C PRO A 67 12.27 -5.45 13.64
N THR A 68 12.55 -5.93 14.84
CA THR A 68 13.59 -5.36 15.72
C THR A 68 14.99 -5.42 15.13
N SER A 69 15.21 -6.34 14.18
CA SER A 69 16.46 -6.48 13.41
C SER A 69 16.61 -5.49 12.25
N TYR A 70 15.57 -4.67 11.97
CA TYR A 70 15.63 -3.66 10.91
C TYR A 70 16.81 -2.70 11.10
N PRO A 71 17.58 -2.32 10.07
CA PRO A 71 17.37 -2.59 8.63
C PRO A 71 18.07 -3.85 8.10
N ILE A 72 18.50 -4.78 8.95
CA ILE A 72 19.14 -6.04 8.50
C ILE A 72 18.09 -6.94 7.82
N ASP A 73 16.94 -7.10 8.46
CA ASP A 73 15.80 -7.81 7.87
C ASP A 73 14.75 -6.81 7.36
N PRO A 74 14.04 -7.13 6.26
CA PRO A 74 13.00 -6.28 5.70
C PRO A 74 11.77 -6.18 6.60
N PRO A 75 10.96 -5.11 6.46
CA PRO A 75 9.63 -5.05 7.07
C PRO A 75 8.65 -5.96 6.33
N THR A 76 7.59 -6.35 7.01
CA THR A 76 6.41 -6.98 6.40
C THR A 76 5.40 -5.91 6.06
N ILE A 77 4.97 -5.84 4.79
CA ILE A 77 3.96 -4.90 4.31
C ILE A 77 2.78 -5.67 3.73
N LYS A 78 1.56 -5.27 4.10
CA LYS A 78 0.33 -5.86 3.57
C LYS A 78 -0.70 -4.78 3.24
N PHE A 79 -1.52 -5.04 2.25
CA PHE A 79 -2.72 -4.25 2.01
C PHE A 79 -3.77 -4.55 3.08
N VAL A 80 -4.27 -3.50 3.73
CA VAL A 80 -5.43 -3.57 4.64
C VAL A 80 -6.71 -3.38 3.82
N THR A 81 -6.69 -2.42 2.89
CA THR A 81 -7.76 -2.23 1.92
C THR A 81 -7.70 -3.33 0.87
N PRO A 82 -8.79 -4.07 0.61
CA PRO A 82 -8.82 -5.08 -0.45
C PRO A 82 -8.51 -4.48 -1.83
N ILE A 83 -7.68 -5.16 -2.58
CA ILE A 83 -7.27 -4.74 -3.93
C ILE A 83 -7.21 -5.93 -4.88
N VAL A 84 -7.71 -5.77 -6.10
CA VAL A 84 -7.56 -6.74 -7.18
C VAL A 84 -6.26 -6.44 -7.93
N HIS A 85 -5.27 -7.33 -7.78
CA HIS A 85 -3.97 -7.20 -8.44
C HIS A 85 -3.31 -8.58 -8.58
N PRO A 86 -2.60 -8.89 -9.70
CA PRO A 86 -1.94 -10.20 -9.88
C PRO A 86 -1.01 -10.61 -8.75
N ASN A 87 -0.25 -9.68 -8.19
CA ASN A 87 0.78 -9.96 -7.18
C ASN A 87 0.34 -9.68 -5.73
N ILE A 88 -0.96 -9.50 -5.49
CA ILE A 88 -1.49 -9.23 -4.16
C ILE A 88 -2.59 -10.25 -3.85
N ASN A 89 -2.47 -10.93 -2.71
CA ASN A 89 -3.50 -11.84 -2.24
C ASN A 89 -4.74 -11.04 -1.80
N LEU A 90 -5.87 -11.27 -2.44
CA LEU A 90 -7.11 -10.52 -2.20
C LEU A 90 -7.64 -10.68 -0.76
N GLY A 91 -7.45 -11.85 -0.15
CA GLY A 91 -7.93 -12.12 1.21
C GLY A 91 -6.99 -11.65 2.31
N SER A 92 -5.68 -11.90 2.16
CA SER A 92 -4.68 -11.61 3.20
C SER A 92 -3.97 -10.26 3.04
N GLY A 93 -4.03 -9.65 1.85
CA GLY A 93 -3.29 -8.43 1.50
C GLY A 93 -1.78 -8.64 1.31
N GLU A 94 -1.30 -9.89 1.33
CA GLU A 94 0.11 -10.21 1.09
C GLU A 94 0.56 -9.77 -0.30
N ILE A 95 1.79 -9.25 -0.36
CA ILE A 95 2.39 -8.70 -1.58
C ILE A 95 3.53 -9.59 -2.04
N CYS A 96 3.48 -10.08 -3.27
CA CYS A 96 4.63 -10.69 -3.93
C CYS A 96 5.46 -9.59 -4.60
N LEU A 97 6.48 -9.12 -3.91
CA LEU A 97 7.42 -8.10 -4.39
C LEU A 97 8.83 -8.47 -3.93
N ASP A 98 9.74 -8.60 -4.89
CA ASP A 98 11.08 -9.15 -4.62
C ASP A 98 11.87 -8.36 -3.59
N ILE A 99 11.80 -7.03 -3.61
CA ILE A 99 12.51 -6.19 -2.64
C ILE A 99 12.06 -6.38 -1.19
N LEU A 100 10.89 -7.02 -0.96
CA LEU A 100 10.42 -7.38 0.38
C LEU A 100 10.90 -8.77 0.82
N LYS A 101 11.52 -9.54 -0.08
CA LYS A 101 12.11 -10.85 0.24
C LYS A 101 13.49 -10.67 0.83
N LYS A 102 13.83 -11.48 1.83
CA LYS A 102 15.11 -11.41 2.53
C LYS A 102 16.32 -11.52 1.60
N GLU A 103 16.21 -12.33 0.55
CA GLU A 103 17.26 -12.60 -0.43
C GLU A 103 17.59 -11.38 -1.31
N SER A 104 16.61 -10.52 -1.54
CA SER A 104 16.72 -9.34 -2.42
C SER A 104 16.75 -8.03 -1.64
N TRP A 105 16.55 -8.10 -0.32
CA TRP A 105 16.50 -6.92 0.55
C TRP A 105 17.86 -6.20 0.63
N SER A 106 17.81 -4.88 0.64
CA SER A 106 18.97 -4.03 0.91
C SER A 106 18.73 -3.13 2.14
N PRO A 107 19.60 -3.14 3.14
CA PRO A 107 19.52 -2.21 4.28
C PRO A 107 19.64 -0.72 3.91
N ALA A 108 20.04 -0.41 2.68
CA ALA A 108 20.09 0.95 2.17
C ALA A 108 18.71 1.54 1.88
N TRP A 109 17.69 0.69 1.66
CA TRP A 109 16.32 1.11 1.42
C TRP A 109 15.65 1.53 2.72
N ASN A 110 14.65 2.40 2.60
CA ASN A 110 13.83 2.90 3.69
C ASN A 110 12.33 2.62 3.44
N LEU A 111 11.47 2.93 4.40
CA LEU A 111 10.03 2.67 4.29
C LEU A 111 9.39 3.44 3.13
N GLU A 112 9.79 4.69 2.90
CA GLU A 112 9.30 5.50 1.77
C GLU A 112 9.63 4.83 0.43
N HIS A 113 10.86 4.35 0.25
CA HIS A 113 11.28 3.63 -0.96
C HIS A 113 10.41 2.40 -1.22
N LEU A 114 10.07 1.64 -0.18
CA LEU A 114 9.20 0.47 -0.29
C LEU A 114 7.77 0.84 -0.72
N VAL A 115 7.23 1.93 -0.18
CA VAL A 115 5.89 2.42 -0.56
C VAL A 115 5.88 2.87 -2.02
N VAL A 116 6.93 3.56 -2.47
CA VAL A 116 7.08 3.93 -3.90
C VAL A 116 7.17 2.69 -4.78
N ALA A 117 7.92 1.67 -4.37
CA ALA A 117 8.01 0.41 -5.13
C ALA A 117 6.66 -0.32 -5.23
N ILE A 118 5.85 -0.27 -4.18
CA ILE A 118 4.47 -0.82 -4.20
C ILE A 118 3.59 -0.02 -5.17
N LEU A 119 3.69 1.30 -5.19
CA LEU A 119 2.98 2.15 -6.16
C LEU A 119 3.35 1.81 -7.61
N MET A 120 4.64 1.52 -7.87
CA MET A 120 5.09 1.08 -9.20
C MET A 120 4.55 -0.32 -9.56
N LEU A 121 4.50 -1.24 -8.58
CA LEU A 121 3.96 -2.58 -8.78
C LEU A 121 2.50 -2.54 -9.27
N LEU A 122 1.70 -1.59 -8.81
CA LEU A 122 0.29 -1.48 -9.24
C LEU A 122 0.16 -1.33 -10.75
N ASP A 123 1.07 -0.61 -11.39
CA ASP A 123 1.04 -0.35 -12.83
C ASP A 123 1.91 -1.32 -13.64
N GLN A 124 2.81 -2.02 -12.98
CA GLN A 124 3.76 -2.96 -13.58
C GLN A 124 3.68 -4.32 -12.87
N PRO A 125 2.56 -5.05 -12.98
CA PRO A 125 2.42 -6.35 -12.35
C PRO A 125 3.33 -7.39 -13.01
N GLU A 126 3.71 -8.38 -12.20
CA GLU A 126 4.47 -9.57 -12.63
C GLU A 126 3.52 -10.78 -12.71
N PRO A 127 2.80 -10.96 -13.83
CA PRO A 127 1.74 -11.96 -13.92
C PRO A 127 2.25 -13.41 -13.90
N ASP A 128 3.57 -13.63 -14.04
CA ASP A 128 4.18 -14.97 -14.01
C ASP A 128 4.42 -15.49 -12.58
N SER A 129 4.30 -14.62 -11.56
CA SER A 129 4.38 -14.97 -10.14
C SER A 129 3.12 -14.53 -9.38
N PRO A 130 1.92 -15.04 -9.75
CA PRO A 130 0.67 -14.52 -9.22
C PRO A 130 0.36 -15.02 -7.81
N LEU A 131 -0.19 -14.11 -6.98
CA LEU A 131 -0.94 -14.43 -5.76
C LEU A 131 -2.46 -14.39 -5.99
N ASN A 132 -2.88 -13.79 -7.10
CA ASN A 132 -4.26 -13.76 -7.59
C ASN A 132 -4.27 -14.21 -9.05
N ILE A 133 -4.56 -15.50 -9.27
CA ILE A 133 -4.50 -16.14 -10.58
C ILE A 133 -5.54 -15.53 -11.53
N ASP A 134 -6.75 -15.23 -11.04
CA ASP A 134 -7.82 -14.67 -11.88
C ASP A 134 -7.44 -13.27 -12.38
N ALA A 135 -6.90 -12.42 -11.51
CA ALA A 135 -6.40 -11.10 -11.88
C ALA A 135 -5.24 -11.19 -12.89
N ALA A 136 -4.32 -12.14 -12.71
CA ALA A 136 -3.21 -12.37 -13.63
C ALA A 136 -3.69 -12.81 -15.02
N ASN A 137 -4.66 -13.70 -15.07
CA ASN A 137 -5.24 -14.18 -16.32
C ASN A 137 -5.95 -13.04 -17.07
N LEU A 138 -6.78 -12.24 -16.39
CA LEU A 138 -7.41 -11.07 -17.00
C LEU A 138 -6.38 -10.06 -17.49
N TYR A 139 -5.35 -9.79 -16.69
CA TYR A 139 -4.29 -8.86 -17.08
C TYR A 139 -3.57 -9.29 -18.36
N ARG A 140 -3.37 -10.60 -18.58
CA ARG A 140 -2.74 -11.13 -19.80
C ARG A 140 -3.68 -11.15 -21.00
N GLN A 141 -4.93 -11.55 -20.79
CA GLN A 141 -5.83 -11.94 -21.87
C GLN A 141 -6.81 -10.86 -22.27
N ASP A 142 -7.27 -10.03 -21.30
CA ASP A 142 -8.30 -9.02 -21.52
C ASP A 142 -8.10 -7.80 -20.61
N LYS A 143 -7.40 -6.81 -21.13
CA LYS A 143 -7.11 -5.56 -20.40
C LYS A 143 -8.37 -4.75 -20.07
N VAL A 144 -9.42 -4.84 -20.89
CA VAL A 144 -10.69 -4.14 -20.65
C VAL A 144 -11.44 -4.78 -19.49
N ALA A 145 -11.50 -6.11 -19.45
CA ALA A 145 -12.08 -6.84 -18.32
C ALA A 145 -11.27 -6.62 -17.05
N TYR A 146 -9.94 -6.58 -17.16
CA TYR A 146 -9.07 -6.26 -16.02
C TYR A 146 -9.33 -4.86 -15.46
N GLU A 147 -9.38 -3.82 -16.31
CA GLU A 147 -9.73 -2.46 -15.89
C GLU A 147 -11.11 -2.45 -15.20
N SER A 148 -12.09 -3.13 -15.78
CA SER A 148 -13.45 -3.16 -15.26
C SER A 148 -13.54 -3.78 -13.87
N ILE A 149 -12.86 -4.89 -13.60
CA ILE A 149 -12.89 -5.54 -12.29
C ILE A 149 -12.11 -4.72 -11.22
N VAL A 150 -11.00 -4.09 -11.61
CA VAL A 150 -10.24 -3.19 -10.73
C VAL A 150 -11.10 -1.98 -10.36
N GLN A 151 -11.74 -1.32 -11.34
CA GLN A 151 -12.61 -0.17 -11.10
C GLN A 151 -13.85 -0.53 -10.29
N PHE A 152 -14.44 -1.69 -10.51
CA PHE A 152 -15.55 -2.19 -9.68
C PHE A 152 -15.13 -2.39 -8.22
N ASN A 153 -13.95 -2.95 -7.99
CA ASN A 153 -13.40 -3.14 -6.65
C ASN A 153 -13.18 -1.78 -5.94
N ILE A 154 -12.62 -0.79 -6.65
CA ILE A 154 -12.43 0.57 -6.14
C ILE A 154 -13.77 1.22 -5.80
N TRP A 155 -14.73 1.16 -6.72
CA TRP A 155 -16.07 1.71 -6.51
C TRP A 155 -16.77 1.06 -5.31
N LYS A 156 -16.71 -0.27 -5.20
CA LYS A 156 -17.28 -1.02 -4.08
C LYS A 156 -16.68 -0.54 -2.76
N HIS A 157 -15.36 -0.44 -2.68
CA HIS A 157 -14.69 0.01 -1.47
C HIS A 157 -15.10 1.43 -1.09
N ASN A 158 -15.06 2.37 -2.02
CA ASN A 158 -15.40 3.77 -1.78
C ASN A 158 -16.85 3.97 -1.32
N ASN A 159 -17.79 3.17 -1.82
CA ASN A 159 -19.21 3.32 -1.48
C ASN A 159 -19.61 2.58 -0.21
N PHE A 160 -19.08 1.39 0.05
CA PHE A 160 -19.39 0.65 1.29
C PHE A 160 -18.76 1.28 2.52
N TYR A 161 -17.53 1.78 2.43
CA TYR A 161 -16.87 2.46 3.56
C TYR A 161 -17.56 3.78 3.92
N SER A 162 -17.99 4.57 2.93
CA SER A 162 -18.72 5.82 3.17
C SER A 162 -20.10 5.60 3.77
N ALA A 163 -20.76 4.48 3.52
CA ALA A 163 -22.03 4.11 4.14
C ALA A 163 -21.85 3.74 5.62
N PHE A 164 -20.81 2.97 5.94
CA PHE A 164 -20.54 2.52 7.31
C PHE A 164 -20.12 3.66 8.25
N VAL A 165 -19.31 4.61 7.74
CA VAL A 165 -18.88 5.79 8.53
C VAL A 165 -20.02 6.75 8.79
N ARG A 166 -21.03 6.87 7.90
CA ARG A 166 -22.21 7.68 8.13
C ARG A 166 -23.14 7.11 9.18
N ASP A 167 -23.22 5.78 9.30
CA ASP A 167 -24.11 5.12 10.27
C ASP A 167 -23.56 5.18 11.70
N THR A 168 -22.24 5.17 11.86
CA THR A 168 -21.59 5.31 13.17
C THR A 168 -21.54 6.74 13.71
N SER A 169 -21.74 7.76 12.86
CA SER A 169 -21.84 9.16 13.29
C SER A 169 -23.28 9.58 13.72
N GLY A 170 -24.24 8.68 13.57
CA GLY A 170 -25.67 8.91 13.84
C GLY A 170 -26.14 8.54 15.24
N VAL A 171 -25.27 8.09 16.15
CA VAL A 171 -25.66 7.89 17.57
C VAL A 171 -25.74 9.23 18.27
N ARG A 172 -26.92 9.86 18.18
CA ARG A 172 -27.29 10.95 19.06
C ARG A 172 -27.42 10.42 20.49
N SER A 173 -26.61 10.98 21.37
CA SER A 173 -26.84 10.90 22.81
C SER A 173 -28.25 11.42 23.13
N LEU A 174 -29.05 10.56 23.75
CA LEU A 174 -30.22 10.94 24.55
C LEU A 174 -29.78 11.33 25.95
#